data_d47c7243b3e91dda76143b1fce5046ef
#
_entry.id   d47c7243b3e91dda76143b1fce5046ef
#
_cell.length_a   1.000
_cell.length_b   1.000
_cell.length_c   1.000
_cell.angle_alpha   90.00
_cell.angle_beta   90.00
_cell.angle_gamma   90.00
#
_symmetry.space_group_name_H-M   'P 1'
#
loop_
_entity.id
_entity.type
_entity.pdbx_description
1 polymer ?
#
loop_
_entity_poly.entity_id
_entity_poly.type
_entity_poly.pdbx_seq_one_letter_code
_entity_poly.pdbx_strand_id
1 'polypeptide(L)'
;DVYKRQELTELLEANGYDPSAMGSEEKNAAIAELMPEAYAVRTAFTGIKHIVVSDGVTQLDAPLGFLGFGDSETVQLGNSVVSIGDSTFENTHCTRITLPDSLKIIGNQAFLNAGVKELTIPAGVEEIGDMALETDSALEKVTILSRDVDLTDTGLGYVSVWLETNPYRNENLVIYGYAGSTAEQYAADNAIPFVTLAETPVYGDVNLDGRVDIQDAVLLAKAAAGTVTLNSDAKVNGDCDQDGTISQADAAILMQFLVHLVDELPVQGA
;
A
#
# COMPACT_ATOMS: atom_id res chain seq x y z
N ASP A 1 2.77 -22.26 -12.76
CA ASP A 1 1.62 -22.55 -11.89
C ASP A 1 2.09 -22.65 -10.46
N VAL A 2 1.78 -21.65 -9.67
CA VAL A 2 2.08 -21.66 -8.23
C VAL A 2 1.00 -22.49 -7.57
N TYR A 3 1.39 -23.62 -7.01
CA TYR A 3 0.47 -24.45 -6.23
C TYR A 3 0.03 -23.67 -5.01
N LYS A 4 -1.26 -23.40 -4.93
CA LYS A 4 -1.87 -22.84 -3.73
C LYS A 4 -1.63 -23.80 -2.55
N ARG A 5 -1.62 -23.28 -1.33
CA ARG A 5 -1.42 -24.08 -0.10
C ARG A 5 -2.32 -25.34 -0.08
N GLN A 6 -3.56 -25.19 -0.52
CA GLN A 6 -4.51 -26.30 -0.61
C GLN A 6 -4.04 -27.38 -1.60
N GLU A 7 -3.52 -27.00 -2.75
CA GLU A 7 -2.99 -27.93 -3.76
C GLU A 7 -1.77 -28.69 -3.28
N LEU A 8 -0.87 -28.03 -2.52
CA LEU A 8 0.26 -28.69 -1.90
C LEU A 8 -0.17 -29.67 -0.80
N THR A 9 -1.16 -29.30 0.00
CA THR A 9 -1.75 -30.18 1.01
C THR A 9 -2.37 -31.41 0.33
N GLU A 10 -3.18 -31.21 -0.69
CA GLU A 10 -3.80 -32.29 -1.48
C GLU A 10 -2.75 -33.16 -2.18
N LEU A 11 -1.66 -32.58 -2.68
CA LEU A 11 -0.55 -33.32 -3.28
C LEU A 11 0.13 -34.25 -2.25
N LEU A 12 0.42 -33.74 -1.07
CA LEU A 12 1.03 -34.51 0.02
C LEU A 12 0.11 -35.67 0.46
N GLU A 13 -1.17 -35.37 0.69
CA GLU A 13 -2.18 -36.37 1.06
C GLU A 13 -2.35 -37.44 -0.01
N ALA A 14 -2.42 -37.06 -1.29
CA ALA A 14 -2.52 -37.98 -2.42
C ALA A 14 -1.33 -38.94 -2.55
N ASN A 15 -0.16 -38.55 -1.99
CA ASN A 15 1.06 -39.34 -1.98
C ASN A 15 1.33 -40.03 -0.62
N GLY A 16 0.33 -40.07 0.26
CA GLY A 16 0.36 -40.84 1.50
C GLY A 16 1.02 -40.14 2.68
N TYR A 17 1.27 -38.83 2.59
CA TYR A 17 1.73 -38.02 3.70
C TYR A 17 0.53 -37.49 4.51
N ASP A 18 0.73 -37.26 5.79
CA ASP A 18 -0.23 -36.53 6.65
C ASP A 18 0.32 -35.13 6.96
N PRO A 19 -0.05 -34.10 6.18
CA PRO A 19 0.48 -32.76 6.35
C PRO A 19 0.15 -32.14 7.71
N SER A 20 -0.89 -32.61 8.39
CA SER A 20 -1.27 -32.12 9.71
C SER A 20 -0.30 -32.61 10.82
N ALA A 21 0.33 -33.75 10.62
CA ALA A 21 1.29 -34.35 11.53
C ALA A 21 2.76 -33.99 11.23
N MET A 22 3.02 -33.34 10.10
CA MET A 22 4.38 -33.04 9.62
C MET A 22 4.86 -31.66 10.06
N GLY A 23 6.11 -31.58 10.52
CA GLY A 23 6.82 -30.31 10.68
C GLY A 23 7.24 -29.67 9.35
N SER A 24 7.70 -28.42 9.39
CA SER A 24 8.11 -27.69 8.19
C SER A 24 9.25 -28.37 7.42
N GLU A 25 10.23 -28.96 8.11
CA GLU A 25 11.34 -29.67 7.47
C GLU A 25 10.86 -30.94 6.77
N GLU A 26 9.95 -31.70 7.37
CA GLU A 26 9.39 -32.92 6.79
C GLU A 26 8.54 -32.62 5.56
N LYS A 27 7.73 -31.54 5.60
CA LYS A 27 6.97 -31.06 4.44
C LYS A 27 7.90 -30.67 3.30
N ASN A 28 8.97 -29.92 3.59
CA ASN A 28 9.94 -29.51 2.60
C ASN A 28 10.66 -30.70 1.97
N ALA A 29 11.00 -31.73 2.76
CA ALA A 29 11.62 -32.96 2.24
C ALA A 29 10.68 -33.72 1.31
N ALA A 30 9.42 -33.86 1.69
CA ALA A 30 8.38 -34.51 0.86
C ALA A 30 8.12 -33.72 -0.44
N ILE A 31 8.05 -32.40 -0.39
CA ILE A 31 7.93 -31.55 -1.59
C ILE A 31 9.14 -31.70 -2.50
N ALA A 32 10.36 -31.76 -1.94
CA ALA A 32 11.59 -31.96 -2.71
C ALA A 32 11.58 -33.30 -3.47
N GLU A 33 11.01 -34.34 -2.86
CA GLU A 33 10.86 -35.66 -3.48
C GLU A 33 9.80 -35.66 -4.58
N LEU A 34 8.64 -35.07 -4.31
CA LEU A 34 7.49 -35.07 -5.23
C LEU A 34 7.63 -34.07 -6.39
N MET A 35 8.34 -32.98 -6.16
CA MET A 35 8.49 -31.86 -7.10
C MET A 35 9.94 -31.36 -7.17
N PRO A 36 10.89 -32.15 -7.64
CA PRO A 36 12.32 -31.84 -7.54
C PRO A 36 12.69 -30.56 -8.32
N GLU A 37 12.07 -30.29 -9.44
CA GLU A 37 12.35 -29.08 -10.24
C GLU A 37 11.87 -27.81 -9.56
N ALA A 38 10.66 -27.81 -9.01
CA ALA A 38 10.10 -26.68 -8.28
C ALA A 38 10.89 -26.41 -6.99
N TYR A 39 11.33 -27.48 -6.30
CA TYR A 39 12.17 -27.37 -5.10
C TYR A 39 13.56 -26.81 -5.43
N ALA A 40 14.15 -27.21 -6.56
CA ALA A 40 15.44 -26.69 -7.01
C ALA A 40 15.37 -25.18 -7.31
N VAL A 41 14.29 -24.70 -7.94
CA VAL A 41 14.06 -23.27 -8.14
C VAL A 41 13.94 -22.54 -6.81
N ARG A 42 13.12 -23.05 -5.89
CA ARG A 42 12.95 -22.46 -4.55
C ARG A 42 14.25 -22.33 -3.78
N THR A 43 15.12 -23.33 -3.83
CA THR A 43 16.41 -23.33 -3.10
C THR A 43 17.50 -22.53 -3.79
N ALA A 44 17.38 -22.25 -5.08
CA ALA A 44 18.37 -21.46 -5.83
C ALA A 44 18.52 -20.03 -5.32
N PHE A 45 17.46 -19.48 -4.70
CA PHE A 45 17.41 -18.10 -4.22
C PHE A 45 17.46 -17.96 -2.69
N THR A 46 17.67 -19.07 -1.97
CA THR A 46 17.85 -19.01 -0.50
C THR A 46 19.08 -18.18 -0.13
N GLY A 47 18.94 -17.38 0.92
CA GLY A 47 20.02 -16.53 1.43
C GLY A 47 20.16 -15.17 0.74
N ILE A 48 19.32 -14.86 -0.25
CA ILE A 48 19.24 -13.50 -0.82
C ILE A 48 18.60 -12.57 0.22
N LYS A 49 19.35 -11.51 0.60
CA LYS A 49 18.93 -10.56 1.62
C LYS A 49 18.28 -9.30 1.04
N HIS A 50 18.65 -8.93 -0.16
CA HIS A 50 18.19 -7.69 -0.79
C HIS A 50 17.69 -7.95 -2.19
N ILE A 51 16.48 -7.51 -2.49
CA ILE A 51 15.88 -7.58 -3.82
C ILE A 51 15.72 -6.15 -4.33
N VAL A 52 16.15 -5.91 -5.56
CA VAL A 52 15.93 -4.65 -6.27
C VAL A 52 15.24 -4.95 -7.59
N VAL A 53 14.04 -4.43 -7.74
CA VAL A 53 13.29 -4.47 -9.00
C VAL A 53 13.59 -3.18 -9.75
N SER A 54 14.19 -3.30 -10.93
CA SER A 54 14.60 -2.15 -11.74
C SER A 54 13.40 -1.43 -12.37
N ASP A 55 13.62 -0.18 -12.74
CA ASP A 55 12.67 0.57 -13.57
C ASP A 55 12.41 -0.17 -14.91
N GLY A 56 11.19 0.00 -15.43
CA GLY A 56 10.70 -0.71 -16.61
C GLY A 56 9.89 -1.97 -16.30
N VAL A 57 10.00 -2.54 -15.08
CA VAL A 57 9.07 -3.57 -14.60
C VAL A 57 7.79 -2.88 -14.17
N THR A 58 6.67 -3.20 -14.82
CA THR A 58 5.36 -2.60 -14.52
C THR A 58 4.47 -3.47 -13.65
N GLN A 59 4.71 -4.78 -13.68
CA GLN A 59 3.94 -5.76 -12.91
C GLN A 59 4.90 -6.71 -12.21
N LEU A 60 4.69 -6.92 -10.93
CA LEU A 60 5.41 -7.91 -10.14
C LEU A 60 4.43 -9.01 -9.76
N ASP A 61 4.39 -10.05 -10.57
CA ASP A 61 3.46 -11.18 -10.45
C ASP A 61 4.25 -12.48 -10.27
N ALA A 62 4.97 -12.56 -9.17
CA ALA A 62 5.78 -13.72 -8.81
C ALA A 62 5.74 -13.95 -7.30
N PRO A 63 5.40 -15.17 -6.85
CA PRO A 63 5.35 -15.49 -5.42
C PRO A 63 6.77 -15.64 -4.86
N LEU A 64 7.36 -14.53 -4.47
CA LEU A 64 8.78 -14.44 -4.06
C LEU A 64 9.09 -15.33 -2.85
N GLY A 65 8.17 -15.42 -1.88
CA GLY A 65 8.34 -16.31 -0.73
C GLY A 65 8.46 -17.78 -1.15
N PHE A 66 7.64 -18.22 -2.09
CA PHE A 66 7.69 -19.58 -2.62
C PHE A 66 8.95 -19.84 -3.46
N LEU A 67 9.41 -18.84 -4.22
CA LEU A 67 10.61 -18.96 -5.06
C LEU A 67 11.93 -18.98 -4.27
N GLY A 68 11.90 -18.96 -2.94
CA GLY A 68 13.08 -19.01 -2.10
C GLY A 68 13.63 -17.68 -1.63
N PHE A 69 12.93 -16.59 -1.90
CA PHE A 69 13.24 -15.26 -1.38
C PHE A 69 12.71 -15.05 0.06
N GLY A 70 12.27 -16.11 0.73
CA GLY A 70 11.76 -16.05 2.10
C GLY A 70 12.71 -15.41 3.10
N ASP A 71 14.03 -15.52 2.89
CA ASP A 71 15.07 -14.93 3.74
C ASP A 71 15.38 -13.46 3.43
N SER A 72 14.67 -12.84 2.48
CA SER A 72 14.93 -11.46 2.07
C SER A 72 14.56 -10.48 3.18
N GLU A 73 15.47 -9.56 3.47
CA GLU A 73 15.30 -8.54 4.51
C GLU A 73 14.74 -7.23 3.95
N THR A 74 15.10 -6.89 2.70
CA THR A 74 14.63 -5.66 2.05
C THR A 74 14.24 -5.90 0.61
N VAL A 75 13.16 -5.24 0.20
CA VAL A 75 12.73 -5.16 -1.21
C VAL A 75 12.58 -3.70 -1.61
N GLN A 76 13.23 -3.32 -2.68
CA GLN A 76 13.06 -2.02 -3.33
C GLN A 76 12.41 -2.21 -4.68
N LEU A 77 11.28 -1.59 -4.90
CA LEU A 77 10.57 -1.61 -6.17
C LEU A 77 10.92 -0.37 -6.99
N GLY A 78 11.09 -0.56 -8.30
CA GLY A 78 11.31 0.54 -9.24
C GLY A 78 10.06 1.40 -9.43
N ASN A 79 10.26 2.65 -9.86
CA ASN A 79 9.19 3.65 -10.02
C ASN A 79 8.23 3.37 -11.20
N SER A 80 8.42 2.28 -11.92
CA SER A 80 7.52 1.85 -13.01
C SER A 80 6.52 0.79 -12.57
N VAL A 81 6.61 0.26 -11.35
CA VAL A 81 5.73 -0.82 -10.87
C VAL A 81 4.33 -0.25 -10.61
N VAL A 82 3.34 -0.77 -11.32
CA VAL A 82 1.93 -0.36 -11.25
C VAL A 82 1.12 -1.39 -10.46
N SER A 83 1.51 -2.67 -10.50
CA SER A 83 0.80 -3.73 -9.77
C SER A 83 1.73 -4.72 -9.10
N ILE A 84 1.32 -5.13 -7.91
CA ILE A 84 1.84 -6.29 -7.17
C ILE A 84 0.78 -7.36 -7.28
N GLY A 85 1.13 -8.53 -7.82
CA GLY A 85 0.21 -9.64 -8.02
C GLY A 85 -0.09 -10.43 -6.76
N ASP A 86 -0.96 -11.43 -6.91
CA ASP A 86 -1.40 -12.30 -5.82
C ASP A 86 -0.21 -13.04 -5.20
N SER A 87 -0.20 -13.14 -3.87
CA SER A 87 0.81 -13.87 -3.08
C SER A 87 2.27 -13.45 -3.34
N THR A 88 2.53 -12.30 -3.92
CA THR A 88 3.89 -11.90 -4.32
C THR A 88 4.89 -11.91 -3.16
N PHE A 89 4.54 -11.37 -2.00
CA PHE A 89 5.37 -11.35 -0.79
C PHE A 89 4.87 -12.29 0.30
N GLU A 90 3.98 -13.20 -0.04
CA GLU A 90 3.46 -14.19 0.90
C GLU A 90 4.61 -15.01 1.51
N ASN A 91 4.61 -15.17 2.85
CA ASN A 91 5.62 -15.90 3.61
C ASN A 91 7.07 -15.40 3.41
N THR A 92 7.27 -14.13 3.08
CA THR A 92 8.61 -13.52 3.10
C THR A 92 8.94 -13.00 4.50
N HIS A 93 10.21 -13.09 4.90
CA HIS A 93 10.69 -12.45 6.14
C HIS A 93 11.15 -11.00 5.91
N CYS A 94 10.70 -10.40 4.81
CA CYS A 94 11.08 -9.05 4.45
C CYS A 94 10.57 -8.05 5.49
N THR A 95 11.50 -7.40 6.19
CA THR A 95 11.15 -6.42 7.24
C THR A 95 10.92 -5.02 6.70
N ARG A 96 11.36 -4.74 5.46
CA ARG A 96 11.22 -3.43 4.82
C ARG A 96 10.93 -3.57 3.34
N ILE A 97 9.81 -3.04 2.91
CA ILE A 97 9.40 -2.91 1.52
C ILE A 97 9.09 -1.44 1.24
N THR A 98 9.64 -0.90 0.15
CA THR A 98 9.30 0.44 -0.33
C THR A 98 8.42 0.30 -1.56
N LEU A 99 7.18 0.77 -1.45
CA LEU A 99 6.21 0.80 -2.54
C LEU A 99 6.34 2.13 -3.31
N PRO A 100 6.37 2.10 -4.65
CA PRO A 100 6.51 3.32 -5.45
C PRO A 100 5.16 4.06 -5.61
N ASP A 101 5.22 5.36 -5.85
CA ASP A 101 4.03 6.21 -6.06
C ASP A 101 3.23 5.81 -7.32
N SER A 102 3.85 5.08 -8.26
CA SER A 102 3.19 4.54 -9.45
C SER A 102 2.24 3.38 -9.16
N LEU A 103 2.29 2.79 -7.95
CA LEU A 103 1.52 1.60 -7.60
C LEU A 103 0.02 1.91 -7.56
N LYS A 104 -0.78 1.04 -8.21
CA LYS A 104 -2.24 1.13 -8.31
C LYS A 104 -2.95 -0.06 -7.68
N ILE A 105 -2.36 -1.25 -7.80
CA ILE A 105 -3.00 -2.51 -7.42
C ILE A 105 -2.09 -3.32 -6.52
N ILE A 106 -2.65 -3.81 -5.43
CA ILE A 106 -2.06 -4.81 -4.54
C ILE A 106 -2.99 -6.02 -4.58
N GLY A 107 -2.49 -7.14 -5.10
CA GLY A 107 -3.28 -8.37 -5.30
C GLY A 107 -3.64 -9.10 -4.01
N ASN A 108 -4.45 -10.15 -4.15
CA ASN A 108 -4.88 -10.97 -3.03
C ASN A 108 -3.68 -11.60 -2.32
N GLN A 109 -3.71 -11.61 -0.98
CA GLN A 109 -2.67 -12.25 -0.18
C GLN A 109 -1.24 -11.72 -0.43
N ALA A 110 -1.11 -10.54 -1.04
CA ALA A 110 0.18 -10.02 -1.50
C ALA A 110 1.23 -9.95 -0.37
N PHE A 111 0.84 -9.61 0.84
CA PHE A 111 1.70 -9.58 2.03
C PHE A 111 1.27 -10.57 3.11
N LEU A 112 0.51 -11.61 2.75
CA LEU A 112 0.05 -12.60 3.71
C LEU A 112 1.25 -13.22 4.44
N ASN A 113 1.22 -13.16 5.77
CA ASN A 113 2.30 -13.67 6.64
C ASN A 113 3.70 -13.13 6.27
N ALA A 114 3.78 -11.90 5.74
CA ALA A 114 5.04 -11.22 5.49
C ALA A 114 5.56 -10.55 6.77
N GLY A 115 6.87 -10.59 6.99
CA GLY A 115 7.54 -10.05 8.19
C GLY A 115 7.72 -8.52 8.19
N VAL A 116 6.87 -7.79 7.50
CA VAL A 116 6.97 -6.33 7.33
C VAL A 116 6.63 -5.64 8.65
N LYS A 117 7.51 -4.73 9.09
CA LYS A 117 7.29 -3.95 10.33
C LYS A 117 6.55 -2.64 10.10
N GLU A 118 6.86 -1.99 9.00
CA GLU A 118 6.22 -0.74 8.60
C GLU A 118 5.88 -0.83 7.11
N LEU A 119 4.68 -0.40 6.74
CA LEU A 119 4.23 -0.38 5.35
C LEU A 119 3.59 0.97 5.05
N THR A 120 3.97 1.58 3.93
CA THR A 120 3.30 2.78 3.42
C THR A 120 2.58 2.42 2.13
N ILE A 121 1.27 2.58 2.12
CA ILE A 121 0.40 2.44 0.95
C ILE A 121 0.34 3.80 0.25
N PRO A 122 0.88 3.92 -0.97
CA PRO A 122 0.90 5.18 -1.71
C PRO A 122 -0.49 5.76 -2.00
N ALA A 123 -0.58 7.06 -2.18
CA ALA A 123 -1.84 7.77 -2.47
C ALA A 123 -2.52 7.27 -3.76
N GLY A 124 -1.72 6.79 -4.72
CA GLY A 124 -2.21 6.31 -6.00
C GLY A 124 -2.83 4.92 -5.98
N VAL A 125 -2.81 4.19 -4.86
CA VAL A 125 -3.37 2.83 -4.77
C VAL A 125 -4.90 2.90 -4.81
N GLU A 126 -5.47 2.16 -5.74
CA GLU A 126 -6.90 2.12 -6.06
C GLU A 126 -7.56 0.82 -5.59
N GLU A 127 -6.78 -0.27 -5.52
CA GLU A 127 -7.27 -1.61 -5.18
C GLU A 127 -6.30 -2.35 -4.26
N ILE A 128 -6.85 -2.98 -3.21
CA ILE A 128 -6.14 -3.90 -2.31
C ILE A 128 -7.00 -5.15 -2.18
N GLY A 129 -6.45 -6.29 -2.56
CA GLY A 129 -7.15 -7.56 -2.60
C GLY A 129 -7.36 -8.20 -1.22
N ASP A 130 -8.10 -9.31 -1.24
CA ASP A 130 -8.46 -10.08 -0.05
C ASP A 130 -7.21 -10.58 0.68
N MET A 131 -7.20 -10.45 2.02
CA MET A 131 -6.11 -10.84 2.91
C MET A 131 -4.73 -10.28 2.51
N ALA A 132 -4.69 -9.25 1.65
CA ALA A 132 -3.44 -8.69 1.14
C ALA A 132 -2.55 -8.10 2.24
N LEU A 133 -3.15 -7.62 3.34
CA LEU A 133 -2.47 -6.98 4.47
C LEU A 133 -2.56 -7.81 5.76
N GLU A 134 -2.95 -9.08 5.68
CA GLU A 134 -2.90 -10.03 6.80
C GLU A 134 -1.45 -10.52 6.99
N THR A 135 -0.67 -9.71 7.67
CA THR A 135 0.77 -9.93 7.86
C THR A 135 1.06 -10.85 9.06
N ASP A 136 2.33 -11.03 9.38
CA ASP A 136 2.71 -11.63 10.66
C ASP A 136 2.53 -10.63 11.83
N SER A 137 2.88 -11.05 13.04
CA SER A 137 2.75 -10.19 14.23
C SER A 137 3.75 -9.03 14.30
N ALA A 138 4.63 -8.90 13.31
CA ALA A 138 5.70 -7.89 13.30
C ALA A 138 5.22 -6.52 12.82
N LEU A 139 4.07 -6.43 12.14
CA LEU A 139 3.55 -5.17 11.60
C LEU A 139 3.13 -4.23 12.74
N GLU A 140 3.86 -3.15 12.91
CA GLU A 140 3.63 -2.15 13.96
C GLU A 140 2.99 -0.87 13.41
N LYS A 141 3.23 -0.57 12.13
CA LYS A 141 2.78 0.67 11.52
C LYS A 141 2.35 0.49 10.07
N VAL A 142 1.16 0.96 9.76
CA VAL A 142 0.71 1.14 8.37
C VAL A 142 0.34 2.60 8.14
N THR A 143 0.93 3.20 7.10
CA THR A 143 0.57 4.54 6.64
C THR A 143 -0.22 4.42 5.35
N ILE A 144 -1.45 4.91 5.31
CA ILE A 144 -2.32 4.85 4.14
C ILE A 144 -2.51 6.27 3.62
N LEU A 145 -1.89 6.55 2.47
CA LEU A 145 -1.93 7.86 1.82
C LEU A 145 -3.11 7.99 0.84
N SER A 146 -3.72 6.87 0.43
CA SER A 146 -4.98 6.89 -0.33
C SER A 146 -6.13 7.28 0.59
N ARG A 147 -7.03 8.14 0.11
CA ARG A 147 -8.20 8.58 0.90
C ARG A 147 -9.38 7.64 0.79
N ASP A 148 -9.51 6.96 -0.33
CA ASP A 148 -10.75 6.29 -0.73
C ASP A 148 -10.55 4.79 -1.00
N VAL A 149 -9.32 4.24 -0.81
CA VAL A 149 -9.07 2.81 -1.06
C VAL A 149 -9.91 1.95 -0.12
N ASP A 150 -10.59 0.95 -0.65
CA ASP A 150 -11.33 -0.01 0.15
C ASP A 150 -10.39 -0.90 0.95
N LEU A 151 -10.60 -0.97 2.26
CA LEU A 151 -9.83 -1.80 3.19
C LEU A 151 -10.63 -3.01 3.69
N THR A 152 -11.85 -3.19 3.20
CA THR A 152 -12.68 -4.34 3.54
C THR A 152 -11.98 -5.62 3.07
N ASP A 153 -12.07 -6.68 3.87
CA ASP A 153 -11.48 -8.00 3.59
C ASP A 153 -9.95 -8.05 3.36
N THR A 154 -9.23 -6.92 3.49
CA THR A 154 -7.77 -6.87 3.29
C THR A 154 -6.96 -7.60 4.37
N GLY A 155 -7.60 -7.98 5.48
CA GLY A 155 -6.93 -8.62 6.62
C GLY A 155 -6.06 -7.68 7.47
N LEU A 156 -6.11 -6.36 7.24
CA LEU A 156 -5.33 -5.38 8.00
C LEU A 156 -5.68 -5.40 9.48
N GLY A 157 -4.66 -5.57 10.31
CA GLY A 157 -4.82 -5.69 11.77
C GLY A 157 -5.06 -7.11 12.26
N TYR A 158 -5.02 -8.09 11.37
CA TYR A 158 -5.08 -9.50 11.72
C TYR A 158 -3.75 -10.19 11.42
N VAL A 159 -3.45 -11.22 12.22
CA VAL A 159 -2.24 -12.02 12.08
C VAL A 159 -2.62 -13.39 11.56
N SER A 160 -1.98 -13.79 10.47
CA SER A 160 -2.15 -15.14 9.91
C SER A 160 -1.49 -16.18 10.81
N VAL A 161 -2.25 -17.17 11.23
CA VAL A 161 -1.74 -18.30 12.02
C VAL A 161 -1.99 -19.59 11.28
N TRP A 162 -0.91 -20.31 11.01
CA TRP A 162 -0.87 -21.48 10.13
C TRP A 162 -1.83 -22.63 10.46
N LEU A 163 -2.38 -22.69 11.67
CA LEU A 163 -3.16 -23.84 12.14
C LEU A 163 -4.49 -23.45 12.81
N GLU A 164 -4.82 -22.17 12.91
CA GLU A 164 -6.04 -21.74 13.58
C GLU A 164 -7.04 -21.14 12.58
N THR A 165 -8.30 -21.48 12.77
CA THR A 165 -9.39 -21.04 11.89
C THR A 165 -9.80 -19.58 12.13
N ASN A 166 -9.27 -18.95 13.20
CA ASN A 166 -9.52 -17.54 13.49
C ASN A 166 -8.18 -16.80 13.53
N PRO A 167 -7.99 -15.76 12.70
CA PRO A 167 -6.83 -14.89 12.80
C PRO A 167 -6.82 -14.15 14.14
N TYR A 168 -5.63 -14.04 14.74
CA TYR A 168 -5.46 -13.20 15.94
C TYR A 168 -5.39 -11.74 15.55
N ARG A 169 -5.78 -10.91 16.49
CA ARG A 169 -5.66 -9.47 16.35
C ARG A 169 -4.23 -9.01 16.61
N ASN A 170 -3.72 -8.12 15.80
CA ASN A 170 -2.43 -7.47 16.04
C ASN A 170 -2.62 -6.26 16.96
N GLU A 171 -2.35 -6.45 18.24
CA GLU A 171 -2.52 -5.43 19.28
C GLU A 171 -1.48 -4.27 19.19
N ASN A 172 -0.41 -4.45 18.39
CA ASN A 172 0.67 -3.47 18.27
C ASN A 172 0.48 -2.54 17.06
N LEU A 173 -0.46 -2.85 16.18
CA LEU A 173 -0.67 -2.07 14.95
C LEU A 173 -1.24 -0.68 15.25
N VAL A 174 -0.66 0.32 14.60
CA VAL A 174 -1.19 1.68 14.50
C VAL A 174 -1.37 2.05 13.04
N ILE A 175 -2.54 2.55 12.68
CA ILE A 175 -2.82 3.06 11.33
C ILE A 175 -2.62 4.57 11.31
N TYR A 176 -1.90 5.05 10.31
CA TYR A 176 -1.69 6.46 10.01
C TYR A 176 -2.40 6.77 8.69
N GLY A 177 -3.16 7.85 8.66
CA GLY A 177 -3.92 8.25 7.46
C GLY A 177 -4.48 9.66 7.60
N TYR A 178 -5.20 10.10 6.59
CA TYR A 178 -5.82 11.43 6.61
C TYR A 178 -7.16 11.41 7.33
N ALA A 179 -7.52 12.54 7.94
CA ALA A 179 -8.87 12.72 8.51
C ALA A 179 -9.95 12.55 7.44
N GLY A 180 -11.04 11.87 7.78
CA GLY A 180 -12.15 11.58 6.87
C GLY A 180 -11.88 10.52 5.81
N SER A 181 -10.71 9.85 5.84
CA SER A 181 -10.38 8.77 4.91
C SER A 181 -11.04 7.44 5.28
N THR A 182 -11.06 6.51 4.31
CA THR A 182 -11.46 5.11 4.56
C THR A 182 -10.58 4.45 5.61
N ALA A 183 -9.31 4.85 5.73
CA ALA A 183 -8.39 4.34 6.75
C ALA A 183 -8.81 4.74 8.17
N GLU A 184 -9.29 5.97 8.38
CA GLU A 184 -9.81 6.41 9.69
C GLU A 184 -11.09 5.63 10.05
N GLN A 185 -12.00 5.46 9.09
CA GLN A 185 -13.22 4.69 9.32
C GLN A 185 -12.91 3.22 9.61
N TYR A 186 -12.02 2.60 8.83
CA TYR A 186 -11.58 1.22 9.04
C TYR A 186 -10.96 1.02 10.43
N ALA A 187 -10.09 1.94 10.84
CA ALA A 187 -9.46 1.91 12.15
C ALA A 187 -10.49 1.99 13.28
N ALA A 188 -11.50 2.86 13.14
CA ALA A 188 -12.58 3.00 14.11
C ALA A 188 -13.45 1.73 14.19
N ASP A 189 -13.85 1.17 13.05
CA ASP A 189 -14.70 -0.02 12.97
C ASP A 189 -14.01 -1.27 13.54
N ASN A 190 -12.68 -1.32 13.38
CA ASN A 190 -11.87 -2.43 13.89
C ASN A 190 -11.19 -2.14 15.23
N ALA A 191 -11.45 -1.01 15.86
CA ALA A 191 -10.84 -0.55 17.11
C ALA A 191 -9.31 -0.63 17.09
N ILE A 192 -8.67 -0.24 15.96
CA ILE A 192 -7.22 -0.11 15.79
C ILE A 192 -6.85 1.34 16.11
N PRO A 193 -5.77 1.61 16.85
CA PRO A 193 -5.30 2.98 17.05
C PRO A 193 -5.05 3.71 15.73
N PHE A 194 -5.55 4.94 15.62
CA PHE A 194 -5.40 5.78 14.45
C PHE A 194 -4.65 7.08 14.78
N VAL A 195 -3.74 7.46 13.90
CA VAL A 195 -3.01 8.72 13.98
C VAL A 195 -3.25 9.52 12.70
N THR A 196 -3.87 10.67 12.85
CA THR A 196 -4.12 11.58 11.72
C THR A 196 -2.81 12.19 11.22
N LEU A 197 -2.55 12.03 9.93
CA LEU A 197 -1.45 12.69 9.24
C LEU A 197 -1.75 14.19 9.09
N ALA A 198 -0.74 15.00 9.29
CA ALA A 198 -0.83 16.42 8.92
C ALA A 198 -0.89 16.51 7.39
N GLU A 199 -1.86 17.22 6.89
CA GLU A 199 -1.95 17.51 5.47
C GLU A 199 -0.90 18.58 5.12
N THR A 200 -0.05 18.30 4.15
CA THR A 200 0.71 19.35 3.48
C THR A 200 -0.18 19.93 2.40
N PRO A 201 -0.55 21.19 2.48
CA PRO A 201 -1.37 21.82 1.46
C PRO A 201 -0.68 21.71 0.08
N VAL A 202 -1.41 21.27 -0.91
CA VAL A 202 -0.98 21.38 -2.31
C VAL A 202 -1.60 22.67 -2.86
N TYR A 203 -0.92 23.78 -2.62
CA TYR A 203 -1.42 25.08 -3.02
C TYR A 203 -1.72 25.12 -4.50
N GLY A 204 -2.92 25.57 -4.85
CA GLY A 204 -3.45 25.59 -6.21
C GLY A 204 -4.35 24.40 -6.57
N ASP A 205 -4.26 23.25 -5.87
CA ASP A 205 -5.14 22.10 -6.08
C ASP A 205 -6.45 22.30 -5.29
N VAL A 206 -7.37 23.03 -5.87
CA VAL A 206 -8.63 23.45 -5.22
C VAL A 206 -9.72 22.40 -5.36
N ASN A 207 -9.67 21.58 -6.41
CA ASN A 207 -10.62 20.48 -6.62
C ASN A 207 -10.20 19.18 -5.92
N LEU A 208 -8.98 19.14 -5.35
CA LEU A 208 -8.39 18.02 -4.60
C LEU A 208 -8.19 16.77 -5.45
N ASP A 209 -7.90 16.92 -6.75
CA ASP A 209 -7.65 15.81 -7.66
C ASP A 209 -6.15 15.42 -7.76
N GLY A 210 -5.28 16.12 -7.02
CA GLY A 210 -3.84 15.92 -6.98
C GLY A 210 -3.07 16.62 -8.10
N ARG A 211 -3.74 17.51 -8.87
CA ARG A 211 -3.14 18.31 -9.94
C ARG A 211 -3.45 19.77 -9.73
N VAL A 212 -2.61 20.62 -10.29
CA VAL A 212 -2.86 22.06 -10.30
C VAL A 212 -3.05 22.48 -11.76
N ASP A 213 -4.29 22.74 -12.14
CA ASP A 213 -4.62 23.06 -13.53
C ASP A 213 -5.73 24.13 -13.66
N ILE A 214 -6.22 24.35 -14.88
CA ILE A 214 -7.22 25.38 -15.16
C ILE A 214 -8.58 25.12 -14.47
N GLN A 215 -8.88 23.87 -14.12
CA GLN A 215 -10.12 23.52 -13.43
C GLN A 215 -10.13 24.08 -12.02
N ASP A 216 -8.98 24.06 -11.34
CA ASP A 216 -8.78 24.65 -10.02
C ASP A 216 -8.96 26.17 -10.06
N ALA A 217 -8.32 26.81 -11.02
CA ALA A 217 -8.46 28.27 -11.19
C ALA A 217 -9.91 28.70 -11.45
N VAL A 218 -10.67 27.93 -12.24
CA VAL A 218 -12.10 28.16 -12.46
C VAL A 218 -12.90 27.93 -11.17
N LEU A 219 -12.61 26.86 -10.42
CA LEU A 219 -13.27 26.57 -9.15
C LEU A 219 -12.99 27.67 -8.11
N LEU A 220 -11.72 28.07 -7.99
CA LEU A 220 -11.28 29.12 -7.08
C LEU A 220 -11.94 30.47 -7.40
N ALA A 221 -11.98 30.83 -8.68
CA ALA A 221 -12.67 32.08 -9.12
C ALA A 221 -14.17 32.05 -8.78
N LYS A 222 -14.84 30.91 -8.92
CA LYS A 222 -16.24 30.74 -8.51
C LYS A 222 -16.41 30.85 -6.99
N ALA A 223 -15.49 30.28 -6.22
CA ALA A 223 -15.51 30.39 -4.78
C ALA A 223 -15.29 31.82 -4.30
N ALA A 224 -14.31 32.52 -4.86
CA ALA A 224 -14.05 33.94 -4.62
C ALA A 224 -15.23 34.86 -4.99
N ALA A 225 -16.03 34.45 -6.00
CA ALA A 225 -17.27 35.15 -6.37
C ALA A 225 -18.48 34.74 -5.48
N GLY A 226 -18.31 33.84 -4.53
CA GLY A 226 -19.37 33.35 -3.64
C GLY A 226 -20.39 32.44 -4.30
N THR A 227 -20.13 31.92 -5.51
CA THR A 227 -21.03 31.03 -6.23
C THR A 227 -20.89 29.55 -5.90
N VAL A 228 -19.79 29.20 -5.24
CA VAL A 228 -19.45 27.84 -4.75
C VAL A 228 -18.88 27.95 -3.36
N THR A 229 -19.15 26.97 -2.52
CA THR A 229 -18.52 26.84 -1.19
C THR A 229 -17.47 25.73 -1.24
N LEU A 230 -16.24 26.06 -0.87
CA LEU A 230 -15.15 25.10 -0.74
C LEU A 230 -15.19 24.43 0.65
N ASN A 231 -14.76 23.17 0.71
CA ASN A 231 -14.49 22.51 1.99
C ASN A 231 -13.20 23.09 2.64
N SER A 232 -12.82 22.58 3.83
CA SER A 232 -11.66 23.09 4.58
C SER A 232 -10.36 22.97 3.80
N ASP A 233 -10.12 21.81 3.17
CA ASP A 233 -8.85 21.49 2.50
C ASP A 233 -8.72 22.29 1.19
N ALA A 234 -9.78 22.35 0.41
CA ALA A 234 -9.84 23.19 -0.79
C ALA A 234 -9.62 24.67 -0.48
N LYS A 235 -10.06 25.16 0.70
CA LYS A 235 -9.76 26.54 1.14
C LYS A 235 -8.29 26.73 1.46
N VAL A 236 -7.68 25.76 2.15
CA VAL A 236 -6.24 25.83 2.47
C VAL A 236 -5.42 25.80 1.18
N ASN A 237 -5.75 24.89 0.25
CA ASN A 237 -5.06 24.80 -1.03
C ASN A 237 -5.29 26.01 -1.93
N GLY A 238 -6.46 26.64 -1.81
CA GLY A 238 -6.84 27.81 -2.59
C GLY A 238 -6.30 29.14 -2.08
N ASP A 239 -5.82 29.20 -0.84
CA ASP A 239 -5.22 30.39 -0.23
C ASP A 239 -3.78 30.56 -0.75
N CYS A 240 -3.69 31.06 -1.97
CA CYS A 240 -2.45 31.13 -2.74
C CYS A 240 -1.50 32.25 -2.28
N ASP A 241 -1.98 33.23 -1.50
CA ASP A 241 -1.17 34.28 -0.89
C ASP A 241 -1.03 34.15 0.63
N GLN A 242 -1.65 33.12 1.21
CA GLN A 242 -1.61 32.80 2.65
C GLN A 242 -2.14 33.95 3.54
N ASP A 243 -3.11 34.72 3.08
CA ASP A 243 -3.74 35.77 3.87
C ASP A 243 -4.88 35.23 4.77
N GLY A 244 -5.22 33.96 4.65
CA GLY A 244 -6.27 33.25 5.41
C GLY A 244 -7.67 33.42 4.84
N THR A 245 -7.81 34.03 3.66
CA THR A 245 -9.11 34.26 3.02
C THR A 245 -9.10 33.84 1.55
N ILE A 246 -10.21 33.29 1.05
CA ILE A 246 -10.38 32.99 -0.37
C ILE A 246 -10.93 34.23 -1.07
N SER A 247 -10.15 34.81 -1.98
CA SER A 247 -10.44 36.04 -2.66
C SER A 247 -10.13 35.97 -4.17
N GLN A 248 -10.41 37.07 -4.89
CA GLN A 248 -10.00 37.20 -6.30
C GLN A 248 -8.46 37.30 -6.45
N ALA A 249 -7.74 37.68 -5.41
CA ALA A 249 -6.28 37.72 -5.44
C ALA A 249 -5.70 36.31 -5.61
N ASP A 250 -6.20 35.33 -4.86
CA ASP A 250 -5.78 33.92 -4.96
C ASP A 250 -6.02 33.36 -6.36
N ALA A 251 -7.22 33.61 -6.91
CA ALA A 251 -7.54 33.17 -8.26
C ALA A 251 -6.62 33.81 -9.32
N ALA A 252 -6.22 35.06 -9.12
CA ALA A 252 -5.28 35.73 -10.00
C ALA A 252 -3.87 35.15 -9.87
N ILE A 253 -3.41 34.86 -8.64
CA ILE A 253 -2.11 34.25 -8.38
C ILE A 253 -2.06 32.84 -9.00
N LEU A 254 -3.09 32.01 -8.80
CA LEU A 254 -3.16 30.69 -9.40
C LEU A 254 -3.10 30.76 -10.93
N MET A 255 -3.82 31.70 -11.55
CA MET A 255 -3.73 31.91 -12.99
C MET A 255 -2.33 32.35 -13.45
N GLN A 256 -1.63 33.18 -12.66
CA GLN A 256 -0.25 33.58 -12.95
C GLN A 256 0.71 32.38 -12.86
N PHE A 257 0.50 31.49 -11.89
CA PHE A 257 1.26 30.26 -11.76
C PHE A 257 1.07 29.36 -12.98
N LEU A 258 -0.17 29.13 -13.40
CA LEU A 258 -0.49 28.28 -14.56
C LEU A 258 0.09 28.79 -15.89
N VAL A 259 0.34 30.09 -16.02
CA VAL A 259 1.00 30.69 -17.20
C VAL A 259 2.47 31.01 -16.98
N HIS A 260 3.07 30.47 -15.92
CA HIS A 260 4.50 30.64 -15.57
C HIS A 260 4.95 32.08 -15.36
N LEU A 261 4.08 32.93 -14.83
CA LEU A 261 4.42 34.29 -14.37
C LEU A 261 4.84 34.29 -12.88
N VAL A 262 4.48 33.22 -12.16
CA VAL A 262 4.89 32.90 -10.80
C VAL A 262 5.41 31.46 -10.83
N ASP A 263 6.55 31.21 -10.22
CA ASP A 263 7.23 29.92 -10.29
C ASP A 263 6.80 28.95 -9.18
N GLU A 264 6.28 29.48 -8.05
CA GLU A 264 5.94 28.67 -6.87
C GLU A 264 4.62 29.14 -6.24
N LEU A 265 3.90 28.22 -5.62
CA LEU A 265 2.77 28.46 -4.73
C LEU A 265 3.07 27.87 -3.34
N PRO A 266 2.63 28.54 -2.27
CA PRO A 266 2.00 29.86 -2.23
C PRO A 266 3.01 30.98 -2.48
N VAL A 267 2.49 32.10 -2.98
CA VAL A 267 3.31 33.33 -3.06
C VAL A 267 3.39 33.93 -1.66
N GLN A 268 4.56 33.92 -1.06
CA GLN A 268 4.75 34.59 0.24
C GLN A 268 4.49 36.08 0.10
N GLY A 269 3.55 36.59 0.89
CA GLY A 269 3.13 37.97 0.85
C GLY A 269 4.31 38.93 0.99
N ALA A 270 4.31 39.98 0.19
CA ALA A 270 5.29 41.07 0.20
C ALA A 270 5.13 41.92 1.45
#